data_efe9c139197f63f85606da85f252ca0b
#
_entry.id   efe9c139197f63f85606da85f252ca0b
#
_cell.length_a   1.000
_cell.length_b   1.000
_cell.length_c   1.000
_cell.angle_alpha   90.00
_cell.angle_beta   90.00
_cell.angle_gamma   90.00
#
_symmetry.space_group_name_H-M   'P 1'
#
loop_
_entity.id
_entity.type
_entity.pdbx_description
1 polymer ?
#
loop_
_entity_poly.entity_id
_entity_poly.type
_entity_poly.pdbx_seq_one_letter_code
_entity_poly.pdbx_strand_id
1 'polypeptide(L)'
;MKLQALGRNHAGKKFREVCETLVVNSHGGLLMLTHEVDNDEMLVLVNPETQEEQECRIVFTGESGAKGIRVGVEFLTPAPHFWGIDFDAPRQSSTTPQDQAH
;
A
#
# COMPACT_ATOMS: atom_id res chain seq x y z
N MET A 1 -2.58 -8.78 2.69
CA MET A 1 -3.71 -8.29 3.49
C MET A 1 -4.70 -7.61 2.57
N LYS A 2 -5.92 -7.43 3.04
CA LYS A 2 -6.97 -6.78 2.27
C LYS A 2 -7.20 -5.37 2.76
N LEU A 3 -7.39 -4.44 1.82
CA LEU A 3 -7.65 -3.04 2.10
C LEU A 3 -8.81 -2.57 1.25
N GLN A 4 -9.34 -1.41 1.59
CA GLN A 4 -10.21 -0.68 0.67
C GLN A 4 -9.37 0.37 -0.05
N ALA A 5 -9.57 0.47 -1.35
CA ALA A 5 -8.94 1.49 -2.18
C ALA A 5 -10.02 2.39 -2.75
N LEU A 6 -9.84 3.69 -2.56
CA LEU A 6 -10.79 4.70 -3.04
C LEU A 6 -10.02 5.66 -3.94
N GLY A 7 -10.57 5.90 -5.13
CA GLY A 7 -9.89 6.80 -6.05
C GLY A 7 -10.75 7.06 -7.27
N ARG A 8 -10.09 7.47 -8.35
CA ARG A 8 -10.74 7.66 -9.65
C ARG A 8 -10.09 6.72 -10.65
N ASN A 9 -10.91 6.10 -11.48
CA ASN A 9 -10.39 5.21 -12.50
C ASN A 9 -9.93 6.04 -13.71
N HIS A 10 -9.44 5.34 -14.74
CA HIS A 10 -8.93 5.98 -15.94
C HIS A 10 -9.97 6.89 -16.61
N ALA A 11 -11.25 6.55 -16.47
CA ALA A 11 -12.34 7.35 -17.04
C ALA A 11 -12.74 8.53 -16.14
N GLY A 12 -12.07 8.74 -15.02
CA GLY A 12 -12.34 9.83 -14.10
C GLY A 12 -13.48 9.59 -13.14
N LYS A 13 -13.99 8.38 -13.09
CA LYS A 13 -15.11 8.02 -12.20
C LYS A 13 -14.56 7.53 -10.87
N LYS A 14 -15.21 7.94 -9.79
CA LYS A 14 -14.87 7.49 -8.44
C LYS A 14 -15.17 6.00 -8.30
N PHE A 15 -14.30 5.31 -7.60
CA PHE A 15 -14.51 3.90 -7.31
C PHE A 15 -14.09 3.59 -5.88
N ARG A 16 -14.59 2.46 -5.40
CA ARG A 16 -14.18 1.86 -4.14
C ARG A 16 -14.08 0.37 -4.37
N GLU A 17 -12.95 -0.21 -4.01
CA GLU A 17 -12.83 -1.66 -4.12
C GLU A 17 -11.98 -2.20 -2.99
N VAL A 18 -12.25 -3.46 -2.63
CA VAL A 18 -11.39 -4.22 -1.73
C VAL A 18 -10.28 -4.83 -2.57
N CYS A 19 -9.04 -4.57 -2.20
CA CYS A 19 -7.89 -5.05 -2.95
C CYS A 19 -6.94 -5.82 -2.04
N GLU A 20 -6.08 -6.62 -2.66
CA GLU A 20 -5.03 -7.37 -1.95
C GLU A 20 -3.71 -6.62 -2.05
N THR A 21 -2.94 -6.64 -0.98
CA THR A 21 -1.57 -6.16 -1.04
C THR A 21 -0.67 -7.30 -1.50
N LEU A 22 0.29 -6.97 -2.35
CA LEU A 22 1.31 -7.93 -2.81
C LEU A 22 2.63 -7.70 -2.09
N VAL A 23 2.98 -6.43 -1.88
CA VAL A 23 4.20 -6.03 -1.17
C VAL A 23 3.83 -4.81 -0.34
N VAL A 24 4.36 -4.71 0.88
CA VAL A 24 4.15 -3.55 1.74
C VAL A 24 5.48 -3.12 2.34
N ASN A 25 5.61 -1.80 2.55
CA ASN A 25 6.75 -1.24 3.26
C ASN A 25 6.31 0.08 3.91
N SER A 26 7.22 0.73 4.64
CA SER A 26 6.86 1.93 5.39
C SER A 26 6.52 3.13 4.51
N HIS A 27 6.86 3.07 3.22
CA HIS A 27 6.65 4.19 2.30
C HIS A 27 5.51 3.95 1.32
N GLY A 28 4.96 2.76 1.27
CA GLY A 28 3.89 2.44 0.34
C GLY A 28 3.76 0.95 0.11
N GLY A 29 3.38 0.57 -1.10
CA GLY A 29 3.21 -0.85 -1.39
C GLY A 29 2.81 -1.12 -2.82
N LEU A 30 2.63 -2.39 -3.11
CA LEU A 30 2.15 -2.88 -4.41
C LEU A 30 0.82 -3.59 -4.16
N LEU A 31 -0.18 -3.21 -4.92
CA LEU A 31 -1.56 -3.67 -4.75
C LEU A 31 -2.04 -4.32 -6.04
N MET A 32 -3.10 -5.13 -5.91
CA MET A 32 -3.80 -5.66 -7.07
C MET A 32 -5.18 -5.02 -7.12
N LEU A 33 -5.42 -4.21 -8.15
CA LEU A 33 -6.70 -3.54 -8.35
C LEU A 33 -7.41 -4.12 -9.56
N THR A 34 -8.74 -4.01 -9.58
CA THR A 34 -9.52 -4.38 -10.76
C THR A 34 -9.90 -3.17 -11.60
N HIS A 35 -9.80 -1.97 -11.05
CA HIS A 35 -10.06 -0.73 -11.79
C HIS A 35 -8.77 -0.22 -12.41
N GLU A 36 -8.86 0.26 -13.64
CA GLU A 36 -7.72 0.90 -14.29
C GLU A 36 -7.51 2.29 -13.71
N VAL A 37 -6.29 2.56 -13.31
CA VAL A 37 -5.90 3.85 -12.71
C VAL A 37 -4.67 4.35 -13.44
N ASP A 38 -4.41 5.65 -13.32
CA ASP A 38 -3.28 6.29 -14.00
C ASP A 38 -2.18 6.64 -13.02
N ASN A 39 -0.94 6.66 -13.51
CA ASN A 39 0.18 7.15 -12.73
C ASN A 39 -0.09 8.60 -12.32
N ASP A 40 0.43 8.95 -11.14
CA ASP A 40 0.33 10.28 -10.53
C ASP A 40 -1.06 10.63 -10.01
N GLU A 41 -2.05 9.74 -10.17
CA GLU A 41 -3.35 9.93 -9.55
C GLU A 41 -3.28 9.61 -8.07
N MET A 42 -4.20 10.21 -7.33
CA MET A 42 -4.29 10.00 -5.90
C MET A 42 -5.17 8.81 -5.59
N LEU A 43 -4.82 8.12 -4.51
CA LEU A 43 -5.57 6.96 -4.06
C LEU A 43 -5.58 7.00 -2.53
N VAL A 44 -6.74 6.74 -1.94
CA VAL A 44 -6.85 6.64 -0.49
C VAL A 44 -6.98 5.17 -0.14
N LEU A 45 -6.11 4.69 0.74
CA LEU A 45 -6.17 3.33 1.24
C LEU A 45 -6.75 3.36 2.66
N VAL A 46 -7.63 2.42 2.94
CA VAL A 46 -8.24 2.29 4.27
C VAL A 46 -7.93 0.90 4.79
N ASN A 47 -7.33 0.85 5.97
CA ASN A 47 -7.10 -0.41 6.66
C ASN A 47 -8.37 -0.73 7.44
N PRO A 48 -9.11 -1.80 7.07
CA PRO A 48 -10.39 -2.06 7.71
C PRO A 48 -10.29 -2.47 9.17
N GLU A 49 -9.12 -2.95 9.60
CA GLU A 49 -8.94 -3.37 10.99
C GLU A 49 -8.71 -2.21 11.93
N THR A 50 -8.01 -1.18 11.47
CA THR A 50 -7.69 -0.02 12.30
C THR A 50 -8.52 1.20 11.95
N GLN A 51 -9.20 1.19 10.81
CA GLN A 51 -9.95 2.32 10.26
C GLN A 51 -9.05 3.49 9.86
N GLU A 52 -7.74 3.27 9.79
CA GLU A 52 -6.81 4.30 9.35
C GLU A 52 -6.90 4.49 7.86
N GLU A 53 -6.77 5.75 7.43
CA GLU A 53 -6.76 6.13 6.02
C GLU A 53 -5.40 6.72 5.70
N GLN A 54 -4.91 6.42 4.50
CA GLN A 54 -3.63 6.94 4.06
C GLN A 54 -3.73 7.39 2.61
N GLU A 55 -3.40 8.66 2.38
CA GLU A 55 -3.35 9.20 1.03
C GLU A 55 -2.07 8.75 0.36
N CYS A 56 -2.21 8.31 -0.89
CA CYS A 56 -1.10 7.78 -1.67
C CYS A 56 -1.11 8.38 -3.05
N ARG A 57 0.05 8.35 -3.69
CA ARG A 57 0.17 8.67 -5.11
C ARG A 57 0.50 7.39 -5.85
N ILE A 58 -0.13 7.18 -6.99
CA ILE A 58 0.14 6.01 -7.83
C ILE A 58 1.44 6.30 -8.59
N VAL A 59 2.43 5.45 -8.40
CA VAL A 59 3.75 5.62 -9.02
C VAL A 59 4.08 4.54 -10.04
N PHE A 60 3.25 3.50 -10.11
CA PHE A 60 3.46 2.40 -11.05
C PHE A 60 2.14 1.75 -11.38
N THR A 61 1.90 1.48 -12.67
CA THR A 61 0.78 0.65 -13.10
C THR A 61 1.33 -0.42 -14.02
N GLY A 62 1.03 -1.68 -13.72
CA GLY A 62 1.41 -2.80 -14.56
C GLY A 62 0.38 -3.07 -15.64
N GLU A 63 0.61 -4.15 -16.36
CA GLU A 63 -0.33 -4.56 -17.40
C GLU A 63 -1.54 -5.24 -16.78
N SER A 64 -2.68 -5.06 -17.45
CA SER A 64 -3.92 -5.70 -17.05
C SER A 64 -3.83 -7.21 -17.28
N GLY A 65 -4.26 -7.99 -16.30
CA GLY A 65 -4.28 -9.44 -16.38
C GLY A 65 -5.58 -10.00 -15.84
N ALA A 66 -5.64 -11.34 -15.76
CA ALA A 66 -6.87 -12.02 -15.34
C ALA A 66 -7.28 -11.65 -13.91
N LYS A 67 -6.30 -11.35 -13.04
CA LYS A 67 -6.58 -11.06 -11.64
C LYS A 67 -6.63 -9.55 -11.36
N GLY A 68 -6.40 -8.73 -12.37
CA GLY A 68 -6.40 -7.28 -12.20
C GLY A 68 -5.10 -6.66 -12.65
N ILE A 69 -4.79 -5.52 -12.07
CA ILE A 69 -3.65 -4.68 -12.44
C ILE A 69 -2.79 -4.47 -11.21
N ARG A 70 -1.49 -4.68 -11.33
CA ARG A 70 -0.57 -4.35 -10.25
C ARG A 70 -0.37 -2.84 -10.22
N VAL A 71 -0.56 -2.26 -9.04
CA VAL A 71 -0.47 -0.81 -8.87
C VAL A 71 0.47 -0.53 -7.71
N GLY A 72 1.52 0.22 -7.97
CA GLY A 72 2.45 0.65 -6.94
C GLY A 72 2.03 2.02 -6.43
N VAL A 73 2.02 2.18 -5.11
CA VAL A 73 1.61 3.42 -4.47
C VAL A 73 2.70 3.88 -3.50
N GLU A 74 2.80 5.19 -3.36
CA GLU A 74 3.72 5.82 -2.43
C GLU A 74 2.90 6.71 -1.50
N PHE A 75 3.10 6.56 -0.19
CA PHE A 75 2.41 7.40 0.79
C PHE A 75 2.89 8.84 0.64
N LEU A 76 1.96 9.80 0.74
CA LEU A 76 2.33 11.21 0.72
C LEU A 76 3.09 11.59 1.97
N THR A 77 2.77 10.92 3.09
CA THR A 77 3.46 11.10 4.35
C THR A 77 3.83 9.72 4.87
N PRO A 78 5.05 9.50 5.35
CA PRO A 78 5.42 8.18 5.86
C PRO A 78 4.44 7.68 6.91
N ALA A 79 4.05 6.42 6.79
CA ALA A 79 3.07 5.82 7.68
C ALA A 79 3.50 4.39 8.00
N PRO A 80 4.55 4.23 8.83
CA PRO A 80 5.15 2.91 9.05
C PRO A 80 4.21 1.94 9.76
N HIS A 81 3.17 2.42 10.41
CA HIS A 81 2.25 1.55 11.16
C HIS A 81 0.95 1.28 10.42
N PHE A 82 0.77 1.86 9.24
CA PHE A 82 -0.50 1.74 8.52
C PHE A 82 -0.86 0.29 8.22
N TRP A 83 0.13 -0.51 7.87
CA TRP A 83 -0.10 -1.91 7.50
C TRP A 83 -0.33 -2.83 8.70
N GLY A 84 -0.14 -2.31 9.92
CA GLY A 84 -0.18 -3.13 11.13
C GLY A 84 1.11 -3.88 11.38
N ILE A 85 2.17 -3.53 10.66
CA ILE A 85 3.50 -4.12 10.80
C ILE A 85 4.45 -3.02 11.20
N ASP A 86 5.31 -3.29 12.18
CA ASP A 86 6.28 -2.30 12.63
C ASP A 86 7.60 -2.53 11.91
N PHE A 87 7.80 -1.80 10.81
CA PHE A 87 9.00 -1.93 9.99
C PHE A 87 10.23 -1.32 10.66
N ASP A 88 10.03 -0.45 11.65
CA ASP A 88 11.13 0.26 12.31
C ASP A 88 11.53 -0.39 13.62
N ALA A 89 10.85 -1.47 14.03
CA ALA A 89 11.18 -2.15 15.27
C ALA A 89 12.55 -2.81 15.17
N PRO A 90 13.36 -2.76 16.22
CA PRO A 90 14.64 -3.48 16.22
C PRO A 90 14.39 -4.98 16.06
N ARG A 91 15.24 -5.60 15.24
CA ARG A 91 15.18 -7.05 15.10
C ARG A 91 15.83 -7.68 16.31
N GLN A 92 15.33 -8.64 16.74
CA GLN A 92 15.83 -9.20 17.95
C GLN A 92 16.73 -10.37 17.75
N SER A 93 16.66 -9.43 17.00
CA SER A 93 17.05 -9.94 17.03
C SER A 93 17.41 -10.48 17.09
N SER A 94 17.59 -10.60 16.88
CA SER A 94 17.83 -10.95 17.05
C SER A 94 18.44 -11.10 17.29
N THR A 95 18.98 -11.05 17.24
CA THR A 95 19.45 -10.92 17.69
C THR A 95 20.22 -10.69 18.05
N THR A 96 20.81 -10.65 18.07
CA THR A 96 21.30 -10.05 18.55
C THR A 96 21.94 -9.72 18.87
N PRO A 97 22.49 -9.69 19.10
CA PRO A 97 22.96 -8.96 19.52
C PRO A 97 23.47 -8.58 19.53
N GLN A 98 23.80 -8.27 19.33
CA GLN A 98 23.97 -7.46 19.54
C GLN A 98 24.26 -7.04 19.50
N ASP A 99 24.73 -7.21 19.21
CA ASP A 99 24.81 -6.42 19.44
C ASP A 99 25.04 -6.07 19.42
N GLN A 100 25.23 -6.12 19.21
CA GLN A 100 25.22 -5.40 19.39
C GLN A 100 25.48 -5.04 19.28
N ALA A 101 25.84 -5.36 19.16
CA ALA A 101 25.89 -4.79 19.31
C ALA A 101 26.10 -4.61 19.01
N HIS A 102 26.49 -4.58 18.81
CA HIS A 102 26.39 -4.11 18.87
C HIS A 102 26.47 -3.91 18.66
#